data_c6f5c7994c0eed010c2ce07181b40ec4
#
_entry.id   c6f5c7994c0eed010c2ce07181b40ec4
#
_cell.length_a   1.000
_cell.length_b   1.000
_cell.length_c   1.000
_cell.angle_alpha   90.00
_cell.angle_beta   90.00
_cell.angle_gamma   90.00
#
_symmetry.space_group_name_H-M   'P 1'
#
loop_
_entity.id
_entity.type
_entity.pdbx_description
1 polymer ?
#
loop_
_entity_poly.entity_id
_entity_poly.type
_entity_poly.pdbx_seq_one_letter_code
_entity_poly.pdbx_strand_id
1 'polypeptide(L)'
;MAKPALDYIGNAKTEVETASSRLVDRLSQSKLYNDYREAFHEATGLNLTIRPVRAYERAAEQIEKSNEFCAIIARTNKGCANCLKMQADLEEKAAMAPGSLHCFAGLCDSAVPIRVGSELIAFLQTGQILLHQPNAEEFSRTTKQLLAWGSEVNLKALEEAYFQTKVFSRTEYEAMLRLLATFAEHLATISNSIDVQDVDDEPKVVKNAKRYIQNRFQERISLDEAAQAVNASTRHFCKVFKQATGITFTDYLSRVRVEKAKHLLQNPNLRVSEIAFEVGFESISQFNRSFKRVVGMAPTQFREEGFSAS
;
A
#
# COMPACT_ATOMS: atom_id res chain seq x y z
N MET A 1 -8.53 35.36 12.43
CA MET A 1 -9.15 34.49 11.41
C MET A 1 -8.05 33.81 10.63
N ALA A 2 -7.64 32.63 11.06
CA ALA A 2 -6.62 31.81 10.40
C ALA A 2 -7.32 30.80 9.51
N LYS A 3 -6.98 30.76 8.21
CA LYS A 3 -7.45 29.74 7.26
C LYS A 3 -6.84 28.40 7.63
N PRO A 4 -7.57 27.30 7.54
CA PRO A 4 -7.07 25.98 7.88
C PRO A 4 -6.05 25.50 6.84
N ALA A 5 -5.01 24.83 7.34
CA ALA A 5 -3.86 24.28 6.61
C ALA A 5 -4.18 23.05 5.71
N LEU A 6 -5.36 23.01 5.10
CA LEU A 6 -5.82 21.89 4.25
C LEU A 6 -5.42 22.04 2.78
N ASP A 7 -4.85 23.16 2.36
CA ASP A 7 -4.49 23.42 0.95
C ASP A 7 -3.09 22.95 0.54
N TYR A 8 -2.29 22.35 1.44
CA TYR A 8 -0.92 21.92 1.13
C TYR A 8 -0.78 20.46 0.66
N ILE A 9 -1.86 19.67 0.70
CA ILE A 9 -1.87 18.27 0.21
C ILE A 9 -2.17 18.17 -1.30
N GLY A 10 -2.55 19.28 -1.93
CA GLY A 10 -3.08 19.31 -3.30
C GLY A 10 -2.06 19.33 -4.45
N ASN A 11 -0.75 19.49 -4.22
CA ASN A 11 0.18 19.77 -5.34
C ASN A 11 1.50 18.96 -5.37
N ALA A 12 1.59 17.82 -4.71
CA ALA A 12 2.71 16.89 -4.83
C ALA A 12 2.34 15.59 -5.57
N LYS A 13 1.40 15.66 -6.50
CA LYS A 13 1.20 14.61 -7.50
C LYS A 13 2.25 14.70 -8.61
N THR A 14 3.51 14.49 -8.27
CA THR A 14 4.51 14.01 -9.24
C THR A 14 4.83 12.58 -8.86
N GLU A 15 3.81 11.76 -9.04
CA GLU A 15 3.87 10.33 -8.89
C GLU A 15 4.84 9.76 -9.92
N VAL A 16 5.82 9.04 -9.40
CA VAL A 16 6.41 7.94 -10.15
C VAL A 16 5.34 6.85 -10.18
N GLU A 17 4.31 7.05 -11.00
CA GLU A 17 3.36 6.00 -11.31
C GLU A 17 4.14 4.87 -11.93
N THR A 18 4.23 3.76 -11.23
CA THR A 18 4.70 2.52 -11.85
C THR A 18 3.66 2.07 -12.86
N ALA A 19 4.06 1.35 -13.92
CA ALA A 19 3.09 0.76 -14.85
C ALA A 19 2.04 -0.07 -14.11
N SER A 20 2.43 -0.77 -13.04
CA SER A 20 1.54 -1.51 -12.14
C SER A 20 0.52 -0.59 -11.45
N SER A 21 0.88 0.61 -11.00
CA SER A 21 -0.07 1.54 -10.37
C SER A 21 -1.12 2.01 -11.38
N ARG A 22 -0.70 2.42 -12.58
CA ARG A 22 -1.64 2.80 -13.66
C ARG A 22 -2.56 1.66 -14.08
N LEU A 23 -2.03 0.44 -14.13
CA LEU A 23 -2.83 -0.74 -14.44
C LEU A 23 -3.86 -1.01 -13.34
N VAL A 24 -3.48 -0.88 -12.06
CA VAL A 24 -4.40 -0.99 -10.93
C VAL A 24 -5.48 0.08 -10.97
N ASP A 25 -5.12 1.34 -11.28
CA ASP A 25 -6.09 2.44 -11.42
C ASP A 25 -7.10 2.14 -12.54
N ARG A 26 -6.64 1.67 -13.69
CA ARG A 26 -7.51 1.27 -14.80
C ARG A 26 -8.40 0.07 -14.44
N LEU A 27 -7.86 -0.93 -13.75
CA LEU A 27 -8.64 -2.07 -13.26
C LEU A 27 -9.70 -1.62 -12.27
N SER A 28 -9.37 -0.74 -11.32
CA SER A 28 -10.29 -0.21 -10.32
C SER A 28 -11.45 0.60 -10.93
N GLN A 29 -11.21 1.23 -12.08
CA GLN A 29 -12.21 1.98 -12.84
C GLN A 29 -12.97 1.12 -13.85
N SER A 30 -12.53 -0.12 -14.10
CA SER A 30 -13.17 -0.99 -15.07
C SER A 30 -14.59 -1.35 -14.65
N LYS A 31 -15.48 -1.43 -15.65
CA LYS A 31 -16.86 -1.86 -15.39
C LYS A 31 -16.91 -3.24 -14.75
N LEU A 32 -16.09 -4.17 -15.21
CA LEU A 32 -16.04 -5.53 -14.68
C LEU A 32 -15.72 -5.55 -13.18
N TYR A 33 -14.70 -4.80 -12.75
CA TYR A 33 -14.35 -4.74 -11.34
C TYR A 33 -15.45 -4.11 -10.51
N ASN A 34 -16.05 -3.02 -10.99
CA ASN A 34 -17.10 -2.31 -10.27
C ASN A 34 -18.38 -3.15 -10.16
N ASP A 35 -18.82 -3.80 -11.24
CA ASP A 35 -19.98 -4.71 -11.24
C ASP A 35 -19.76 -5.87 -10.24
N TYR A 36 -18.55 -6.46 -10.26
CA TYR A 36 -18.21 -7.54 -9.33
C TYR A 36 -18.14 -7.08 -7.86
N ARG A 37 -17.51 -5.93 -7.61
CA ARG A 37 -17.41 -5.34 -6.27
C ARG A 37 -18.79 -5.06 -5.67
N GLU A 38 -19.69 -4.53 -6.48
CA GLU A 38 -21.07 -4.25 -6.06
C GLU A 38 -21.84 -5.53 -5.76
N ALA A 39 -21.82 -6.50 -6.67
CA ALA A 39 -22.44 -7.81 -6.45
C ALA A 39 -21.84 -8.55 -5.25
N PHE A 40 -20.54 -8.48 -5.06
CA PHE A 40 -19.85 -9.05 -3.89
C PHE A 40 -20.33 -8.39 -2.60
N HIS A 41 -20.44 -7.06 -2.59
CA HIS A 41 -20.94 -6.32 -1.44
C HIS A 41 -22.41 -6.67 -1.13
N GLU A 42 -23.27 -6.73 -2.14
CA GLU A 42 -24.68 -7.10 -1.99
C GLU A 42 -24.85 -8.52 -1.45
N ALA A 43 -24.05 -9.48 -1.96
CA ALA A 43 -24.15 -10.89 -1.55
C ALA A 43 -23.58 -11.17 -0.17
N THR A 44 -22.51 -10.46 0.24
CA THR A 44 -21.77 -10.77 1.47
C THR A 44 -21.87 -9.65 2.52
N GLY A 45 -22.19 -8.44 2.06
CA GLY A 45 -22.10 -7.19 2.80
C GLY A 45 -20.67 -6.83 3.20
N LEU A 46 -19.66 -7.42 2.57
CA LEU A 46 -18.25 -7.07 2.77
C LEU A 46 -17.78 -6.11 1.69
N ASN A 47 -16.81 -5.29 2.07
CA ASN A 47 -16.12 -4.45 1.11
C ASN A 47 -15.04 -5.25 0.38
N LEU A 48 -14.94 -5.02 -0.92
CA LEU A 48 -13.87 -5.53 -1.77
C LEU A 48 -13.07 -4.35 -2.29
N THR A 49 -11.77 -4.37 -2.08
CA THR A 49 -10.86 -3.34 -2.58
C THR A 49 -9.75 -3.96 -3.41
N ILE A 50 -9.35 -3.26 -4.49
CA ILE A 50 -8.13 -3.58 -5.22
C ILE A 50 -7.02 -2.67 -4.70
N ARG A 51 -5.87 -3.25 -4.33
CA ARG A 51 -4.73 -2.51 -3.77
C ARG A 51 -3.46 -2.78 -4.56
N PRO A 52 -2.75 -1.73 -4.97
CA PRO A 52 -1.41 -1.89 -5.52
C PRO A 52 -0.48 -2.58 -4.52
N VAL A 53 0.51 -3.31 -5.02
CA VAL A 53 1.54 -3.91 -4.18
C VAL A 53 2.28 -2.82 -3.40
N ARG A 54 2.44 -3.01 -2.10
CA ARG A 54 3.10 -2.07 -1.17
C ARG A 54 2.42 -0.70 -1.06
N ALA A 55 1.14 -0.61 -1.35
CA ALA A 55 0.34 0.59 -1.10
C ALA A 55 -0.12 0.59 0.36
N TYR A 56 0.72 1.09 1.26
CA TYR A 56 0.45 1.16 2.69
C TYR A 56 -0.41 2.37 3.10
N GLU A 57 -0.70 3.28 2.19
CA GLU A 57 -1.60 4.39 2.45
C GLU A 57 -3.06 3.91 2.40
N ARG A 58 -3.75 3.96 3.53
CA ARG A 58 -5.21 3.93 3.53
C ARG A 58 -5.66 5.30 3.01
N ALA A 59 -6.18 5.34 1.80
CA ALA A 59 -6.91 6.52 1.37
C ALA A 59 -8.03 6.81 2.39
N ALA A 60 -8.26 8.08 2.72
CA ALA A 60 -9.31 8.48 3.67
C ALA A 60 -10.67 7.84 3.34
N GLU A 61 -11.00 7.68 2.06
CA GLU A 61 -12.19 6.98 1.55
C GLU A 61 -12.26 5.49 1.95
N GLN A 62 -11.13 4.83 2.19
CA GLN A 62 -11.12 3.43 2.63
C GLN A 62 -11.39 3.29 4.11
N ILE A 63 -11.08 4.30 4.92
CA ILE A 63 -11.40 4.33 6.35
C ILE A 63 -12.91 4.46 6.54
N GLU A 64 -13.58 5.32 5.76
CA GLU A 64 -15.03 5.50 5.83
C GLU A 64 -15.82 4.26 5.41
N LYS A 65 -15.27 3.44 4.51
CA LYS A 65 -15.88 2.17 4.07
C LYS A 65 -15.43 0.95 4.86
N SER A 66 -14.58 1.13 5.89
CA SER A 66 -14.12 0.04 6.73
C SER A 66 -15.18 -0.36 7.76
N ASN A 67 -15.02 -1.53 8.38
CA ASN A 67 -15.77 -1.91 9.57
C ASN A 67 -15.62 -0.80 10.63
N GLU A 68 -16.72 -0.41 11.28
CA GLU A 68 -16.74 0.73 12.20
C GLU A 68 -15.77 0.55 13.37
N PHE A 69 -15.63 -0.67 13.90
CA PHE A 69 -14.65 -1.00 14.91
C PHE A 69 -13.21 -0.72 14.43
N CYS A 70 -12.88 -1.15 13.19
CA CYS A 70 -11.58 -0.87 12.57
C CYS A 70 -11.38 0.63 12.33
N ALA A 71 -12.42 1.37 11.96
CA ALA A 71 -12.36 2.80 11.75
C ALA A 71 -12.03 3.57 13.04
N ILE A 72 -12.63 3.17 14.17
CA ILE A 72 -12.32 3.76 15.49
C ILE A 72 -10.86 3.50 15.87
N ILE A 73 -10.38 2.25 15.73
CA ILE A 73 -9.01 1.87 16.05
C ILE A 73 -7.99 2.57 15.14
N ALA A 74 -8.28 2.69 13.86
CA ALA A 74 -7.38 3.31 12.89
C ALA A 74 -7.16 4.83 13.14
N ARG A 75 -8.03 5.47 13.92
CA ARG A 75 -7.85 6.86 14.36
C ARG A 75 -6.84 7.00 15.51
N THR A 76 -6.40 5.92 16.11
CA THR A 76 -5.40 5.94 17.18
C THR A 76 -4.00 5.63 16.61
N ASN A 77 -2.97 6.31 17.12
CA ASN A 77 -1.61 6.21 16.60
C ASN A 77 -1.08 4.77 16.56
N LYS A 78 -1.14 4.08 17.71
CA LYS A 78 -0.64 2.70 17.82
C LYS A 78 -1.57 1.68 17.17
N GLY A 79 -2.88 1.95 17.17
CA GLY A 79 -3.85 1.16 16.44
C GLY A 79 -3.58 1.21 14.93
N CYS A 80 -3.41 2.42 14.39
CA CYS A 80 -3.04 2.62 12.98
C CYS A 80 -1.73 1.90 12.63
N ALA A 81 -0.67 2.07 13.44
CA ALA A 81 0.61 1.40 13.21
C ALA A 81 0.50 -0.13 13.18
N ASN A 82 -0.28 -0.72 14.10
CA ASN A 82 -0.52 -2.17 14.11
C ASN A 82 -1.35 -2.63 12.90
N CYS A 83 -2.34 -1.84 12.48
CA CYS A 83 -3.11 -2.13 11.25
C CYS A 83 -2.20 -2.11 10.01
N LEU A 84 -1.30 -1.12 9.89
CA LEU A 84 -0.34 -1.04 8.78
C LEU A 84 0.64 -2.21 8.78
N LYS A 85 1.15 -2.60 9.95
CA LYS A 85 2.02 -3.78 10.08
C LYS A 85 1.29 -5.05 9.64
N MET A 86 0.07 -5.26 10.13
CA MET A 86 -0.74 -6.41 9.76
C MET A 86 -1.01 -6.44 8.24
N GLN A 87 -1.21 -5.28 7.61
CA GLN A 87 -1.36 -5.18 6.15
C GLN A 87 -0.09 -5.61 5.42
N ALA A 88 1.10 -5.19 5.88
CA ALA A 88 2.37 -5.61 5.29
C ALA A 88 2.58 -7.12 5.43
N ASP A 89 2.34 -7.68 6.62
CA ASP A 89 2.43 -9.11 6.90
C ASP A 89 1.42 -9.92 6.04
N LEU A 90 0.21 -9.36 5.80
CA LEU A 90 -0.80 -9.98 4.96
C LEU A 90 -0.38 -10.00 3.48
N GLU A 91 0.19 -8.91 2.96
CA GLU A 91 0.70 -8.85 1.59
C GLU A 91 1.83 -9.85 1.37
N GLU A 92 2.75 -9.99 2.34
CA GLU A 92 3.83 -10.98 2.28
C GLU A 92 3.27 -12.40 2.25
N LYS A 93 2.33 -12.71 3.14
CA LYS A 93 1.68 -14.03 3.22
C LYS A 93 0.88 -14.36 1.96
N ALA A 94 0.22 -13.36 1.39
CA ALA A 94 -0.66 -13.52 0.22
C ALA A 94 0.08 -13.38 -1.13
N ALA A 95 1.40 -13.19 -1.15
CA ALA A 95 2.14 -12.91 -2.37
C ALA A 95 2.02 -14.01 -3.46
N MET A 96 1.88 -15.27 -3.06
CA MET A 96 1.83 -16.42 -3.98
C MET A 96 0.45 -17.07 -4.09
N ALA A 97 -0.38 -16.98 -3.06
CA ALA A 97 -1.70 -17.59 -2.98
C ALA A 97 -2.59 -16.79 -2.03
N PRO A 98 -3.93 -16.93 -2.07
CA PRO A 98 -4.81 -16.28 -1.10
C PRO A 98 -4.34 -16.49 0.34
N GLY A 99 -4.25 -15.43 1.11
CA GLY A 99 -3.79 -15.43 2.49
C GLY A 99 -4.74 -14.69 3.41
N SER A 100 -4.83 -15.15 4.67
CA SER A 100 -5.63 -14.52 5.72
C SER A 100 -4.81 -14.35 6.97
N LEU A 101 -4.97 -13.22 7.67
CA LEU A 101 -4.37 -12.94 8.97
C LEU A 101 -5.42 -12.39 9.94
N HIS A 102 -5.16 -12.60 11.23
CA HIS A 102 -5.95 -12.00 12.31
C HIS A 102 -5.17 -10.83 12.91
N CYS A 103 -5.84 -9.69 13.05
CA CYS A 103 -5.24 -8.55 13.74
C CYS A 103 -5.19 -8.77 15.27
N PHE A 104 -4.56 -7.85 15.99
CA PHE A 104 -4.47 -7.91 17.46
C PHE A 104 -5.83 -7.92 18.17
N ALA A 105 -6.89 -7.46 17.51
CA ALA A 105 -8.27 -7.45 18.01
C ALA A 105 -9.08 -8.69 17.58
N GLY A 106 -8.45 -9.69 16.94
CA GLY A 106 -9.08 -10.93 16.51
C GLY A 106 -9.81 -10.88 15.18
N LEU A 107 -9.94 -9.71 14.54
CA LEU A 107 -10.60 -9.61 13.23
C LEU A 107 -9.72 -10.20 12.13
N CYS A 108 -10.36 -10.95 11.24
CA CYS A 108 -9.73 -11.58 10.09
C CYS A 108 -9.76 -10.62 8.88
N ASP A 109 -8.63 -10.47 8.24
CA ASP A 109 -8.45 -9.79 6.96
C ASP A 109 -7.80 -10.72 5.95
N SER A 110 -8.14 -10.60 4.67
CA SER A 110 -7.65 -11.50 3.63
C SER A 110 -7.28 -10.76 2.36
N ALA A 111 -6.25 -11.25 1.70
CA ALA A 111 -5.78 -10.75 0.42
C ALA A 111 -5.65 -11.90 -0.59
N VAL A 112 -6.06 -11.60 -1.82
CA VAL A 112 -5.96 -12.52 -2.98
C VAL A 112 -5.08 -11.85 -4.03
N PRO A 113 -3.96 -12.46 -4.45
CA PRO A 113 -3.03 -11.83 -5.37
C PRO A 113 -3.60 -11.79 -6.79
N ILE A 114 -3.42 -10.66 -7.48
CA ILE A 114 -3.63 -10.52 -8.92
C ILE A 114 -2.25 -10.58 -9.57
N ARG A 115 -2.01 -11.61 -10.39
CA ARG A 115 -0.72 -11.83 -11.04
C ARG A 115 -0.85 -11.87 -12.56
N VAL A 116 0.03 -11.16 -13.24
CA VAL A 116 0.15 -11.17 -14.69
C VAL A 116 1.46 -11.88 -15.05
N GLY A 117 1.35 -13.13 -15.51
CA GLY A 117 2.50 -14.01 -15.65
C GLY A 117 3.15 -14.30 -14.29
N SER A 118 4.44 -13.98 -14.15
CA SER A 118 5.17 -14.11 -12.88
C SER A 118 5.09 -12.85 -11.99
N GLU A 119 4.58 -11.74 -12.51
CA GLU A 119 4.55 -10.46 -11.81
C GLU A 119 3.29 -10.32 -10.95
N LEU A 120 3.49 -9.93 -9.68
CA LEU A 120 2.41 -9.57 -8.77
C LEU A 120 2.05 -8.09 -8.99
N ILE A 121 0.82 -7.84 -9.45
CA ILE A 121 0.35 -6.51 -9.83
C ILE A 121 -0.39 -5.83 -8.67
N ALA A 122 -1.28 -6.56 -8.03
CA ALA A 122 -2.16 -6.03 -6.99
C ALA A 122 -2.69 -7.14 -6.09
N PHE A 123 -3.45 -6.74 -5.09
CA PHE A 123 -4.26 -7.63 -4.27
C PHE A 123 -5.73 -7.23 -4.31
N LEU A 124 -6.63 -8.22 -4.40
CA LEU A 124 -8.01 -8.07 -3.96
C LEU A 124 -8.05 -8.29 -2.46
N GLN A 125 -8.51 -7.31 -1.71
CA GLN A 125 -8.59 -7.37 -0.27
C GLN A 125 -10.04 -7.29 0.22
N THR A 126 -10.38 -8.14 1.18
CA THR A 126 -11.64 -8.16 1.91
C THR A 126 -11.41 -8.67 3.33
N GLY A 127 -12.37 -8.46 4.22
CA GLY A 127 -12.26 -8.95 5.59
C GLY A 127 -12.85 -8.00 6.61
N GLN A 128 -12.10 -7.77 7.69
CA GLN A 128 -12.53 -7.03 8.89
C GLN A 128 -13.74 -7.70 9.54
N ILE A 129 -13.68 -9.03 9.62
CA ILE A 129 -14.75 -9.91 10.12
C ILE A 129 -14.26 -10.76 11.28
N LEU A 130 -15.20 -11.38 12.00
CA LEU A 130 -14.91 -12.44 12.96
C LEU A 130 -15.27 -13.81 12.36
N LEU A 131 -14.47 -14.82 12.68
CA LEU A 131 -14.72 -16.22 12.30
C LEU A 131 -15.44 -17.02 13.42
N HIS A 132 -15.87 -16.34 14.46
CA HIS A 132 -16.66 -16.85 15.58
C HIS A 132 -17.47 -15.71 16.19
N GLN A 133 -18.45 -16.03 17.01
CA GLN A 133 -19.25 -15.01 17.69
C GLN A 133 -18.39 -14.11 18.58
N PRO A 134 -18.59 -12.78 18.53
CA PRO A 134 -17.88 -11.85 19.40
C PRO A 134 -18.17 -12.17 20.88
N ASN A 135 -17.15 -12.04 21.72
CA ASN A 135 -17.27 -12.31 23.15
C ASN A 135 -16.60 -11.22 23.99
N ALA A 136 -17.07 -11.09 25.25
CA ALA A 136 -16.63 -10.04 26.16
C ALA A 136 -15.17 -10.20 26.60
N GLU A 137 -14.64 -11.42 26.62
CA GLU A 137 -13.25 -11.67 27.02
C GLU A 137 -12.26 -11.11 25.99
N GLU A 138 -12.47 -11.39 24.72
CA GLU A 138 -11.65 -10.87 23.61
C GLU A 138 -11.76 -9.37 23.49
N PHE A 139 -12.97 -8.83 23.63
CA PHE A 139 -13.18 -7.38 23.68
C PHE A 139 -12.40 -6.74 24.83
N SER A 140 -12.48 -7.33 26.05
CA SER A 140 -11.75 -6.84 27.22
C SER A 140 -10.22 -6.88 26.99
N ARG A 141 -9.70 -7.93 26.36
CA ARG A 141 -8.28 -8.05 26.02
C ARG A 141 -7.86 -6.93 25.05
N THR A 142 -8.64 -6.70 23.99
CA THR A 142 -8.38 -5.65 23.00
C THR A 142 -8.43 -4.26 23.64
N THR A 143 -9.40 -3.99 24.48
CA THR A 143 -9.57 -2.71 25.18
C THR A 143 -8.39 -2.43 26.11
N LYS A 144 -7.98 -3.44 26.91
CA LYS A 144 -6.80 -3.34 27.77
C LYS A 144 -5.54 -3.02 26.97
N GLN A 145 -5.39 -3.60 25.80
CA GLN A 145 -4.26 -3.34 24.91
C GLN A 145 -4.28 -1.90 24.38
N LEU A 146 -5.43 -1.38 23.93
CA LEU A 146 -5.58 -0.01 23.47
C LEU A 146 -5.29 1.01 24.58
N LEU A 147 -5.79 0.77 25.79
CA LEU A 147 -5.52 1.60 26.95
C LEU A 147 -4.04 1.58 27.36
N ALA A 148 -3.40 0.41 27.33
CA ALA A 148 -1.96 0.27 27.59
C ALA A 148 -1.10 1.02 26.55
N TRP A 149 -1.62 1.23 25.36
CA TRP A 149 -0.99 2.05 24.33
C TRP A 149 -1.24 3.56 24.51
N GLY A 150 -2.05 3.96 25.49
CA GLY A 150 -2.43 5.34 25.71
C GLY A 150 -3.43 5.87 24.68
N SER A 151 -4.18 4.97 24.03
CA SER A 151 -5.15 5.38 23.01
C SER A 151 -6.40 5.95 23.67
N GLU A 152 -6.78 7.15 23.27
CA GLU A 152 -8.06 7.78 23.66
C GLU A 152 -9.14 7.31 22.69
N VAL A 153 -10.02 6.42 23.14
CA VAL A 153 -11.13 5.87 22.37
C VAL A 153 -12.43 5.95 23.16
N ASN A 154 -13.53 6.18 22.46
CA ASN A 154 -14.85 6.04 23.07
C ASN A 154 -15.14 4.54 23.23
N LEU A 155 -14.98 4.03 24.46
CA LEU A 155 -15.14 2.61 24.78
C LEU A 155 -16.53 2.07 24.48
N LYS A 156 -17.58 2.89 24.68
CA LYS A 156 -18.95 2.49 24.40
C LYS A 156 -19.18 2.30 22.89
N ALA A 157 -18.76 3.27 22.08
CA ALA A 157 -18.84 3.16 20.62
C ALA A 157 -17.99 2.00 20.09
N LEU A 158 -16.80 1.78 20.69
CA LEU A 158 -15.93 0.69 20.32
C LEU A 158 -16.57 -0.68 20.63
N GLU A 159 -17.25 -0.82 21.79
CA GLU A 159 -17.96 -2.02 22.20
C GLU A 159 -19.12 -2.32 21.25
N GLU A 160 -19.98 -1.32 21.01
CA GLU A 160 -21.10 -1.45 20.08
C GLU A 160 -20.63 -1.89 18.69
N ALA A 161 -19.58 -1.27 18.15
CA ALA A 161 -19.02 -1.61 16.86
C ALA A 161 -18.39 -3.03 16.84
N TYR A 162 -17.74 -3.46 17.94
CA TYR A 162 -17.18 -4.80 18.05
C TYR A 162 -18.26 -5.88 17.97
N PHE A 163 -19.33 -5.72 18.76
CA PHE A 163 -20.43 -6.69 18.81
C PHE A 163 -21.31 -6.67 17.55
N GLN A 164 -21.24 -5.61 16.74
CA GLN A 164 -21.89 -5.51 15.42
C GLN A 164 -20.99 -6.01 14.28
N THR A 165 -19.75 -6.39 14.57
CA THR A 165 -18.84 -6.91 13.55
C THR A 165 -19.43 -8.18 12.93
N LYS A 166 -19.38 -8.26 11.58
CA LYS A 166 -19.88 -9.41 10.84
C LYS A 166 -19.15 -10.68 11.20
N VAL A 167 -19.92 -11.75 11.34
CA VAL A 167 -19.42 -13.10 11.66
C VAL A 167 -19.68 -14.00 10.47
N PHE A 168 -18.65 -14.73 10.05
CA PHE A 168 -18.75 -15.79 9.06
C PHE A 168 -18.24 -17.09 9.63
N SER A 169 -18.84 -18.20 9.25
CA SER A 169 -18.20 -19.49 9.48
C SER A 169 -16.91 -19.59 8.65
N ARG A 170 -15.94 -20.35 9.13
CA ARG A 170 -14.69 -20.58 8.39
C ARG A 170 -14.95 -21.13 6.98
N THR A 171 -15.90 -22.05 6.85
CA THR A 171 -16.25 -22.69 5.57
C THR A 171 -16.82 -21.69 4.56
N GLU A 172 -17.73 -20.82 4.99
CA GLU A 172 -18.31 -19.76 4.15
C GLU A 172 -17.22 -18.77 3.70
N TYR A 173 -16.37 -18.34 4.63
CA TYR A 173 -15.31 -17.40 4.33
C TYR A 173 -14.27 -17.96 3.36
N GLU A 174 -13.84 -19.21 3.57
CA GLU A 174 -12.95 -19.91 2.64
C GLU A 174 -13.57 -20.10 1.25
N ALA A 175 -14.88 -20.39 1.17
CA ALA A 175 -15.58 -20.49 -0.12
C ALA A 175 -15.58 -19.13 -0.85
N MET A 176 -15.82 -18.06 -0.13
CA MET A 176 -15.78 -16.70 -0.65
C MET A 176 -14.38 -16.31 -1.17
N LEU A 177 -13.31 -16.69 -0.44
CA LEU A 177 -11.93 -16.45 -0.89
C LEU A 177 -11.60 -17.24 -2.17
N ARG A 178 -12.15 -18.46 -2.35
CA ARG A 178 -11.99 -19.21 -3.61
C ARG A 178 -12.69 -18.51 -4.79
N LEU A 179 -13.87 -17.94 -4.58
CA LEU A 179 -14.54 -17.12 -5.62
C LEU A 179 -13.72 -15.88 -5.97
N LEU A 180 -13.15 -15.19 -4.96
CA LEU A 180 -12.25 -14.07 -5.19
C LEU A 180 -10.98 -14.48 -5.94
N ALA A 181 -10.43 -15.65 -5.67
CA ALA A 181 -9.27 -16.16 -6.40
C ALA A 181 -9.57 -16.37 -7.90
N THR A 182 -10.72 -16.97 -8.22
CA THR A 182 -11.18 -17.10 -9.61
C THR A 182 -11.38 -15.73 -10.28
N PHE A 183 -11.91 -14.77 -9.55
CA PHE A 183 -12.07 -13.42 -10.08
C PHE A 183 -10.72 -12.70 -10.29
N ALA A 184 -9.76 -12.90 -9.37
CA ALA A 184 -8.40 -12.37 -9.51
C ALA A 184 -7.70 -12.91 -10.77
N GLU A 185 -7.88 -14.19 -11.10
CA GLU A 185 -7.40 -14.81 -12.35
C GLU A 185 -8.05 -14.17 -13.58
N HIS A 186 -9.34 -13.88 -13.50
CA HIS A 186 -10.05 -13.18 -14.58
C HIS A 186 -9.54 -11.76 -14.77
N LEU A 187 -9.36 -11.01 -13.70
CA LEU A 187 -8.74 -9.68 -13.75
C LEU A 187 -7.31 -9.72 -14.31
N ALA A 188 -6.53 -10.73 -13.96
CA ALA A 188 -5.20 -10.93 -14.50
C ALA A 188 -5.22 -11.15 -16.02
N THR A 189 -6.17 -11.93 -16.52
CA THR A 189 -6.34 -12.18 -17.97
C THR A 189 -6.68 -10.90 -18.72
N ILE A 190 -7.58 -10.08 -18.17
CA ILE A 190 -7.93 -8.78 -18.74
C ILE A 190 -6.76 -7.80 -18.66
N SER A 191 -6.01 -7.80 -17.56
CA SER A 191 -4.80 -6.99 -17.40
C SER A 191 -3.79 -7.27 -18.51
N ASN A 192 -3.62 -8.53 -18.90
CA ASN A 192 -2.77 -8.91 -20.04
C ASN A 192 -3.25 -8.26 -21.35
N SER A 193 -4.56 -8.21 -21.59
CA SER A 193 -5.11 -7.59 -22.80
C SER A 193 -5.00 -6.06 -22.78
N ILE A 194 -5.10 -5.46 -21.61
CA ILE A 194 -4.90 -4.02 -21.38
C ILE A 194 -3.43 -3.64 -21.57
N ASP A 195 -2.51 -4.44 -21.02
CA ASP A 195 -1.06 -4.21 -21.11
C ASP A 195 -0.55 -4.37 -22.57
N VAL A 196 -1.18 -5.26 -23.34
CA VAL A 196 -0.88 -5.42 -24.79
C VAL A 196 -1.34 -4.22 -25.61
N GLN A 197 -2.41 -3.50 -25.21
CA GLN A 197 -2.87 -2.30 -25.92
C GLN A 197 -2.09 -1.04 -25.55
N ASP A 198 -1.46 -0.99 -24.36
CA ASP A 198 -0.64 0.15 -23.90
C ASP A 198 0.85 0.01 -24.24
N VAL A 199 1.25 -1.00 -24.98
CA VAL A 199 2.66 -1.30 -25.29
C VAL A 199 3.33 -0.24 -26.20
N ASP A 200 2.58 0.75 -26.73
CA ASP A 200 3.12 1.63 -27.78
C ASP A 200 3.60 3.02 -27.35
N ASP A 201 3.41 3.47 -26.10
CA ASP A 201 3.80 4.85 -25.75
C ASP A 201 5.09 4.99 -24.90
N GLU A 202 5.49 4.00 -24.12
CA GLU A 202 6.73 4.10 -23.33
C GLU A 202 7.88 3.31 -23.95
N PRO A 203 9.04 3.96 -24.25
CA PRO A 203 10.18 3.26 -24.82
C PRO A 203 10.60 2.06 -23.96
N LYS A 204 10.83 0.89 -24.59
CA LYS A 204 11.27 -0.35 -23.89
C LYS A 204 12.47 -0.13 -22.97
N VAL A 205 13.38 0.76 -23.37
CA VAL A 205 14.54 1.18 -22.57
C VAL A 205 14.12 1.76 -21.23
N VAL A 206 13.08 2.60 -21.20
CA VAL A 206 12.56 3.25 -19.98
C VAL A 206 11.81 2.25 -19.10
N LYS A 207 10.95 1.42 -19.68
CA LYS A 207 10.23 0.35 -18.99
C LYS A 207 11.20 -0.61 -18.29
N ASN A 208 12.24 -1.05 -18.99
CA ASN A 208 13.25 -1.94 -18.43
C ASN A 208 14.10 -1.26 -17.34
N ALA A 209 14.43 0.03 -17.51
CA ALA A 209 15.17 0.79 -16.51
C ALA A 209 14.37 0.99 -15.21
N LYS A 210 13.09 1.29 -15.31
CA LYS A 210 12.20 1.38 -14.12
C LYS A 210 12.16 0.06 -13.36
N ARG A 211 11.99 -1.06 -14.06
CA ARG A 211 12.04 -2.41 -13.47
C ARG A 211 13.39 -2.72 -12.82
N TYR A 212 14.50 -2.36 -13.49
CA TYR A 212 15.85 -2.51 -12.95
C TYR A 212 16.03 -1.74 -11.63
N ILE A 213 15.57 -0.48 -11.59
CA ILE A 213 15.57 0.34 -10.37
C ILE A 213 14.75 -0.31 -9.26
N GLN A 214 13.52 -0.74 -9.54
CA GLN A 214 12.63 -1.31 -8.53
C GLN A 214 13.20 -2.56 -7.88
N ASN A 215 13.91 -3.38 -8.64
CA ASN A 215 14.49 -4.62 -8.14
C ASN A 215 15.80 -4.41 -7.37
N ARG A 216 16.50 -3.28 -7.60
CA ARG A 216 17.85 -3.05 -7.07
C ARG A 216 18.07 -1.68 -6.42
N PHE A 217 17.01 -0.95 -6.06
CA PHE A 217 17.10 0.42 -5.53
C PHE A 217 17.97 0.52 -4.26
N GLN A 218 18.09 -0.55 -3.48
CA GLN A 218 18.93 -0.62 -2.28
C GLN A 218 20.42 -0.67 -2.60
N GLU A 219 20.77 -1.15 -3.80
CA GLU A 219 22.14 -1.28 -4.23
C GLU A 219 22.69 0.06 -4.76
N ARG A 220 24.01 0.15 -4.84
CA ARG A 220 24.65 1.26 -5.55
C ARG A 220 24.46 1.06 -7.05
N ILE A 221 23.64 1.88 -7.67
CA ILE A 221 23.35 1.84 -9.10
C ILE A 221 23.96 3.08 -9.74
N SER A 222 24.94 2.88 -10.62
CA SER A 222 25.47 3.94 -11.46
C SER A 222 24.62 4.13 -12.72
N LEU A 223 24.73 5.30 -13.31
CA LEU A 223 24.06 5.62 -14.57
C LEU A 223 24.50 4.71 -15.72
N ASP A 224 25.79 4.38 -15.75
CA ASP A 224 26.36 3.53 -16.79
C ASP A 224 25.89 2.09 -16.65
N GLU A 225 25.84 1.55 -15.43
CA GLU A 225 25.30 0.21 -15.17
C GLU A 225 23.82 0.13 -15.56
N ALA A 226 23.03 1.16 -15.23
CA ALA A 226 21.62 1.20 -15.61
C ALA A 226 21.43 1.24 -17.13
N ALA A 227 22.24 2.02 -17.84
CA ALA A 227 22.22 2.09 -19.29
C ALA A 227 22.61 0.75 -19.95
N GLN A 228 23.66 0.09 -19.43
CA GLN A 228 24.08 -1.24 -19.88
C GLN A 228 23.01 -2.30 -19.63
N ALA A 229 22.36 -2.28 -18.47
CA ALA A 229 21.30 -3.23 -18.12
C ALA A 229 20.09 -3.18 -19.08
N VAL A 230 19.91 -2.06 -19.78
CA VAL A 230 18.84 -1.89 -20.79
C VAL A 230 19.36 -1.87 -22.23
N ASN A 231 20.62 -2.28 -22.46
CA ASN A 231 21.28 -2.32 -23.75
C ASN A 231 21.28 -0.97 -24.49
N ALA A 232 21.51 0.13 -23.76
CA ALA A 232 21.56 1.48 -24.31
C ALA A 232 22.90 2.16 -24.00
N SER A 233 23.35 3.08 -24.87
CA SER A 233 24.42 3.98 -24.48
C SER A 233 23.96 4.96 -23.42
N THR A 234 24.81 5.36 -22.48
CA THR A 234 24.51 6.29 -21.39
C THR A 234 23.86 7.58 -21.89
N ARG A 235 24.36 8.14 -23.00
CA ARG A 235 23.83 9.36 -23.61
C ARG A 235 22.40 9.15 -24.15
N HIS A 236 22.15 8.05 -24.84
CA HIS A 236 20.82 7.71 -25.37
C HIS A 236 19.84 7.45 -24.22
N PHE A 237 20.28 6.66 -23.25
CA PHE A 237 19.50 6.35 -22.03
C PHE A 237 19.07 7.62 -21.30
N CYS A 238 19.98 8.55 -20.97
CA CYS A 238 19.65 9.80 -20.29
C CYS A 238 18.61 10.62 -21.05
N LYS A 239 18.76 10.73 -22.38
CA LYS A 239 17.83 11.50 -23.22
C LYS A 239 16.43 10.88 -23.19
N VAL A 240 16.34 9.58 -23.50
CA VAL A 240 15.05 8.88 -23.61
C VAL A 240 14.37 8.77 -22.24
N PHE A 241 15.13 8.48 -21.18
CA PHE A 241 14.61 8.39 -19.83
C PHE A 241 14.02 9.73 -19.35
N LYS A 242 14.77 10.84 -19.56
CA LYS A 242 14.28 12.17 -19.18
C LYS A 242 13.08 12.62 -20.01
N GLN A 243 13.05 12.30 -21.31
CA GLN A 243 11.90 12.61 -22.17
C GLN A 243 10.63 11.86 -21.73
N ALA A 244 10.74 10.58 -21.38
CA ALA A 244 9.60 9.76 -20.99
C ALA A 244 9.14 9.99 -19.55
N THR A 245 10.06 10.29 -18.60
CA THR A 245 9.73 10.42 -17.18
C THR A 245 9.66 11.88 -16.70
N GLY A 246 10.11 12.83 -17.51
CA GLY A 246 10.23 14.25 -17.14
C GLY A 246 11.40 14.57 -16.20
N ILE A 247 12.07 13.58 -15.61
CA ILE A 247 13.16 13.75 -14.62
C ILE A 247 14.40 12.92 -14.98
N THR A 248 15.52 13.22 -14.34
CA THR A 248 16.75 12.44 -14.54
C THR A 248 16.65 11.07 -13.88
N PHE A 249 17.44 10.10 -14.37
CA PHE A 249 17.56 8.77 -13.76
C PHE A 249 17.90 8.83 -12.26
N THR A 250 18.87 9.67 -11.89
CA THR A 250 19.30 9.86 -10.49
C THR A 250 18.19 10.46 -9.61
N ASP A 251 17.41 11.38 -10.15
CA ASP A 251 16.25 11.93 -9.44
C ASP A 251 15.14 10.89 -9.29
N TYR A 252 14.93 10.09 -10.32
CA TYR A 252 13.97 8.99 -10.29
C TYR A 252 14.36 7.94 -9.22
N LEU A 253 15.62 7.47 -9.22
CA LEU A 253 16.15 6.55 -8.21
C LEU A 253 16.01 7.12 -6.80
N SER A 254 16.35 8.42 -6.63
CA SER A 254 16.21 9.10 -5.34
C SER A 254 14.76 9.15 -4.86
N ARG A 255 13.79 9.37 -5.76
CA ARG A 255 12.35 9.35 -5.43
C ARG A 255 11.89 7.96 -5.01
N VAL A 256 12.28 6.91 -5.76
CA VAL A 256 11.95 5.53 -5.39
C VAL A 256 12.46 5.19 -3.98
N ARG A 257 13.70 5.58 -3.67
CA ARG A 257 14.30 5.38 -2.34
C ARG A 257 13.56 6.16 -1.24
N VAL A 258 13.17 7.41 -1.51
CA VAL A 258 12.42 8.23 -0.57
C VAL A 258 11.03 7.65 -0.32
N GLU A 259 10.33 7.16 -1.33
CA GLU A 259 9.03 6.49 -1.14
C GLU A 259 9.16 5.24 -0.26
N LYS A 260 10.21 4.44 -0.47
CA LYS A 260 10.49 3.29 0.43
C LYS A 260 10.81 3.73 1.85
N ALA A 261 11.57 4.83 2.01
CA ALA A 261 11.90 5.37 3.33
C ALA A 261 10.67 5.89 4.08
N LYS A 262 9.68 6.49 3.40
CA LYS A 262 8.43 6.92 4.02
C LYS A 262 7.73 5.78 4.75
N HIS A 263 7.71 4.58 4.15
CA HIS A 263 7.12 3.39 4.78
C HIS A 263 7.91 2.94 6.00
N LEU A 264 9.23 2.88 5.90
CA LEU A 264 10.08 2.47 7.02
C LEU A 264 10.06 3.48 8.18
N LEU A 265 9.88 4.77 7.87
CA LEU A 265 9.77 5.85 8.87
C LEU A 265 8.52 5.71 9.75
N GLN A 266 7.49 5.00 9.33
CA GLN A 266 6.32 4.69 10.14
C GLN A 266 6.63 3.68 11.26
N ASN A 267 7.74 2.96 11.18
CA ASN A 267 8.20 2.08 12.25
C ASN A 267 9.02 2.88 13.28
N PRO A 268 8.52 3.09 14.52
CA PRO A 268 9.20 3.87 15.54
C PRO A 268 10.48 3.22 16.05
N ASN A 269 10.67 1.93 15.82
CA ASN A 269 11.83 1.17 16.30
C ASN A 269 13.05 1.29 15.36
N LEU A 270 12.88 1.76 14.13
CA LEU A 270 13.97 1.96 13.20
C LEU A 270 14.54 3.37 13.32
N ARG A 271 15.86 3.49 13.35
CA ARG A 271 16.53 4.80 13.34
C ARG A 271 16.49 5.40 11.96
N VAL A 272 16.33 6.72 11.87
CA VAL A 272 16.34 7.45 10.59
C VAL A 272 17.63 7.18 9.80
N SER A 273 18.76 7.04 10.50
CA SER A 273 20.05 6.70 9.90
C SER A 273 20.09 5.28 9.30
N GLU A 274 19.50 4.31 9.98
CA GLU A 274 19.41 2.92 9.49
C GLU A 274 18.54 2.86 8.23
N ILE A 275 17.39 3.53 8.25
CA ILE A 275 16.49 3.63 7.10
C ILE A 275 17.20 4.24 5.89
N ALA A 276 18.00 5.30 6.09
CA ALA A 276 18.73 5.94 4.99
C ALA A 276 19.63 4.95 4.23
N PHE A 277 20.37 4.11 4.96
CA PHE A 277 21.24 3.11 4.35
C PHE A 277 20.47 1.92 3.79
N GLU A 278 19.41 1.46 4.49
CA GLU A 278 18.57 0.36 4.05
C GLU A 278 17.88 0.64 2.71
N VAL A 279 17.47 1.88 2.47
CA VAL A 279 16.88 2.26 1.17
C VAL A 279 17.93 2.64 0.12
N GLY A 280 19.23 2.48 0.40
CA GLY A 280 20.32 2.58 -0.55
C GLY A 280 20.97 3.96 -0.69
N PHE A 281 20.77 4.91 0.24
CA PHE A 281 21.55 6.16 0.23
C PHE A 281 22.95 5.93 0.80
N GLU A 282 23.95 6.56 0.18
CA GLU A 282 25.36 6.44 0.58
C GLU A 282 25.71 7.28 1.82
N SER A 283 24.85 8.27 2.17
CA SER A 283 25.04 9.09 3.36
C SER A 283 23.70 9.65 3.87
N ILE A 284 23.64 9.88 5.19
CA ILE A 284 22.50 10.51 5.85
C ILE A 284 22.25 11.93 5.29
N SER A 285 23.29 12.65 4.96
CA SER A 285 23.19 14.00 4.39
C SER A 285 22.54 14.00 3.02
N GLN A 286 22.87 13.01 2.16
CA GLN A 286 22.22 12.82 0.86
C GLN A 286 20.76 12.43 1.03
N PHE A 287 20.48 11.51 1.94
CA PHE A 287 19.11 11.09 2.29
C PHE A 287 18.25 12.28 2.71
N ASN A 288 18.71 13.04 3.72
CA ASN A 288 17.97 14.19 4.25
C ASN A 288 17.66 15.24 3.18
N ARG A 289 18.64 15.55 2.31
CA ARG A 289 18.44 16.50 1.19
C ARG A 289 17.44 15.96 0.17
N SER A 290 17.55 14.69 -0.20
CA SER A 290 16.65 14.06 -1.17
C SER A 290 15.24 13.93 -0.61
N PHE A 291 15.11 13.53 0.64
CA PHE A 291 13.82 13.41 1.33
C PHE A 291 13.13 14.77 1.44
N LYS A 292 13.83 15.81 1.92
CA LYS A 292 13.27 17.17 2.00
C LYS A 292 12.88 17.72 0.62
N ARG A 293 13.66 17.43 -0.42
CA ARG A 293 13.35 17.87 -1.79
C ARG A 293 12.09 17.17 -2.34
N VAL A 294 11.87 15.90 -2.02
CA VAL A 294 10.75 15.10 -2.54
C VAL A 294 9.48 15.29 -1.72
N VAL A 295 9.60 15.31 -0.39
CA VAL A 295 8.47 15.32 0.56
C VAL A 295 8.14 16.74 1.05
N GLY A 296 9.09 17.69 0.96
CA GLY A 296 8.93 19.06 1.43
C GLY A 296 9.39 19.29 2.88
N MET A 297 9.59 18.22 3.67
CA MET A 297 10.00 18.30 5.08
C MET A 297 11.12 17.31 5.40
N ALA A 298 11.74 17.42 6.58
CA ALA A 298 12.78 16.51 7.03
C ALA A 298 12.20 15.13 7.41
N PRO A 299 12.98 14.02 7.30
CA PRO A 299 12.53 12.69 7.68
C PRO A 299 12.02 12.58 9.12
N THR A 300 12.68 13.30 10.05
CA THR A 300 12.27 13.35 11.46
C THR A 300 10.92 14.05 11.64
N GLN A 301 10.72 15.18 10.97
CA GLN A 301 9.44 15.88 10.96
C GLN A 301 8.33 15.04 10.37
N PHE A 302 8.60 14.37 9.24
CA PHE A 302 7.64 13.45 8.61
C PHE A 302 7.21 12.34 9.57
N ARG A 303 8.15 11.77 10.31
CA ARG A 303 7.87 10.79 11.35
C ARG A 303 7.00 11.37 12.47
N GLU A 304 7.37 12.53 12.99
CA GLU A 304 6.65 13.20 14.08
C GLU A 304 5.22 13.60 13.66
N GLU A 305 5.06 14.15 12.46
CA GLU A 305 3.74 14.51 11.92
C GLU A 305 2.88 13.26 11.66
N GLY A 306 3.47 12.17 11.17
CA GLY A 306 2.79 10.88 11.03
C GLY A 306 2.31 10.31 12.38
N PHE A 307 2.96 10.68 13.49
CA PHE A 307 2.55 10.34 14.86
C PHE A 307 1.69 11.41 15.54
N SER A 308 1.67 12.65 15.03
CA SER A 308 0.93 13.79 15.61
C SER A 308 -0.40 14.07 14.91
N ALA A 309 -0.59 13.58 13.69
CA ALA A 309 -1.80 13.74 12.88
C ALA A 309 -2.81 12.61 13.07
N SER A 310 -2.64 11.81 14.14
CA SER A 310 -3.47 10.65 14.43
C SER A 310 -4.16 10.79 15.77
#